data_ed3e4a8d3ba3ef015734e632f0b537a3
#
_entry.id   ed3e4a8d3ba3ef015734e632f0b537a3
#
_cell.length_a   1.000
_cell.length_b   1.000
_cell.length_c   1.000
_cell.angle_alpha   90.00
_cell.angle_beta   90.00
_cell.angle_gamma   90.00
#
_symmetry.space_group_name_H-M   'P 1'
#
loop_
_entity.id
_entity.type
_entity.pdbx_description
1 polymer ?
#
loop_
_entity_poly.entity_id
_entity_poly.type
_entity_poly.pdbx_seq_one_letter_code
_entity_poly.pdbx_strand_id
1 'polypeptide(L)'
;MMLILLAAVEFIVRGPLRFSRSLDFNDFVSPVVQTRAWLNGADPYEPASLMQFWPSDIQRPDFLRSDSVSGTLIVKRGIPTAYPPTSFVLLTPFAVIPSWRVAALLWIGLCTAMFAGMLFAMWRFGDFASHTNHGYLLTALVLGLAPFHTGFAAGSIAIFVVPLCALAFFWAQNQEVVSAILTAVVIGLKPQIGIPLLFYFGLRKQWKLIWVSLSVLAVIAVVAITRLAISHTPWLSNYAMDNTVLLGQGSLGDFTELNPLRFGLINCQVLTYVIFGKRCVANLAGFSVAGFLGLAWLYLFFRTPVSRSPEFKMETLTVSALFVISLLPVYHRFYDASLLIFPLIWACLALRNFPERRHGIIALVLIAPFFIPGGTVLQQLTANQRIPVSIGQSWWWRVIIMPHEIWALLLLAVVLLSAMHANIKMKLSS
;
A
#
# COMPACT_ATOMS: atom_id res chain seq x y z
N MET A 1 -17.01 -11.37 -20.51
CA MET A 1 -16.06 -12.51 -20.36
C MET A 1 -14.70 -12.23 -21.01
N MET A 2 -14.63 -11.79 -22.27
CA MET A 2 -13.34 -11.50 -22.95
C MET A 2 -12.45 -10.49 -22.18
N LEU A 3 -13.01 -9.40 -21.65
CA LEU A 3 -12.25 -8.42 -20.85
C LEU A 3 -11.61 -9.03 -19.60
N ILE A 4 -12.29 -9.96 -18.91
CA ILE A 4 -11.73 -10.65 -17.76
C ILE A 4 -10.56 -11.53 -18.17
N LEU A 5 -10.67 -12.25 -19.26
CA LEU A 5 -9.59 -13.10 -19.76
C LEU A 5 -8.37 -12.25 -20.14
N LEU A 6 -8.55 -11.14 -20.82
CA LEU A 6 -7.48 -10.20 -21.16
C LEU A 6 -6.83 -9.63 -19.89
N ALA A 7 -7.62 -9.15 -18.93
CA ALA A 7 -7.13 -8.63 -17.66
C ALA A 7 -6.42 -9.73 -16.83
N ALA A 8 -6.91 -10.96 -16.84
CA ALA A 8 -6.26 -12.08 -16.15
C ALA A 8 -4.91 -12.45 -16.78
N VAL A 9 -4.84 -12.48 -18.12
CA VAL A 9 -3.58 -12.69 -18.84
C VAL A 9 -2.59 -11.57 -18.52
N GLU A 10 -3.05 -10.31 -18.59
CA GLU A 10 -2.22 -9.15 -18.23
C GLU A 10 -1.72 -9.25 -16.79
N PHE A 11 -2.60 -9.55 -15.83
CA PHE A 11 -2.25 -9.74 -14.42
C PHE A 11 -1.17 -10.81 -14.24
N ILE A 12 -1.34 -11.98 -14.86
CA ILE A 12 -0.39 -13.09 -14.74
C ILE A 12 0.97 -12.70 -15.34
N VAL A 13 0.97 -12.13 -16.55
CA VAL A 13 2.20 -11.80 -17.27
C VAL A 13 2.98 -10.67 -16.59
N ARG A 14 2.29 -9.61 -16.15
CA ARG A 14 2.93 -8.41 -15.56
C ARG A 14 3.20 -8.55 -14.07
N GLY A 15 2.54 -9.45 -13.38
CA GLY A 15 2.68 -9.70 -11.95
C GLY A 15 3.44 -11.00 -11.64
N PRO A 16 2.75 -12.11 -11.34
CA PRO A 16 3.37 -13.35 -10.86
C PRO A 16 4.45 -13.94 -11.79
N LEU A 17 4.23 -13.91 -13.11
CA LEU A 17 5.21 -14.41 -14.06
C LEU A 17 6.46 -13.52 -14.13
N ARG A 18 6.29 -12.21 -13.99
CA ARG A 18 7.44 -11.30 -13.92
C ARG A 18 8.23 -11.49 -12.65
N PHE A 19 7.57 -11.71 -11.51
CA PHE A 19 8.22 -12.05 -10.25
C PHE A 19 9.09 -13.31 -10.38
N SER A 20 8.57 -14.37 -10.99
CA SER A 20 9.31 -15.63 -11.16
C SER A 20 10.59 -15.48 -12.02
N ARG A 21 10.67 -14.45 -12.86
CA ARG A 21 11.85 -14.11 -13.66
C ARG A 21 12.85 -13.21 -12.95
N SER A 22 12.43 -12.53 -11.86
CA SER A 22 13.26 -11.60 -11.10
C SER A 22 13.43 -12.06 -9.64
N LEU A 23 13.61 -13.38 -9.44
CA LEU A 23 13.77 -13.97 -8.11
C LEU A 23 15.01 -13.48 -7.36
N ASP A 24 16.05 -13.07 -8.08
CA ASP A 24 17.33 -12.70 -7.49
C ASP A 24 17.28 -11.39 -6.70
N PHE A 25 16.40 -10.48 -7.09
CA PHE A 25 16.24 -9.20 -6.40
C PHE A 25 14.80 -8.69 -6.45
N ASN A 26 14.14 -8.66 -5.30
CA ASN A 26 12.80 -8.14 -5.13
C ASN A 26 12.60 -7.58 -3.71
N ASP A 27 11.47 -6.89 -3.49
CA ASP A 27 11.16 -6.24 -2.21
C ASP A 27 10.99 -7.25 -1.05
N PHE A 28 10.70 -8.53 -1.34
CA PHE A 28 10.49 -9.56 -0.32
C PHE A 28 11.77 -10.12 0.27
N VAL A 29 12.89 -10.11 -0.47
CA VAL A 29 14.14 -10.67 0.03
C VAL A 29 14.64 -9.94 1.27
N SER A 30 14.56 -8.62 1.29
CA SER A 30 15.05 -7.80 2.40
C SER A 30 14.38 -8.13 3.75
N PRO A 31 13.05 -8.12 3.89
CA PRO A 31 12.42 -8.46 5.18
C PRO A 31 12.61 -9.92 5.58
N VAL A 32 12.78 -10.85 4.63
CA VAL A 32 13.13 -12.25 4.94
C VAL A 32 14.56 -12.35 5.48
N VAL A 33 15.52 -11.63 4.89
CA VAL A 33 16.91 -11.58 5.37
C VAL A 33 16.98 -10.94 6.76
N GLN A 34 16.25 -9.84 6.98
CA GLN A 34 16.09 -9.24 8.30
C GLN A 34 15.53 -10.23 9.34
N THR A 35 14.52 -11.01 8.94
CA THR A 35 13.93 -12.04 9.80
C THR A 35 14.94 -13.15 10.11
N ARG A 36 15.77 -13.57 9.15
CA ARG A 36 16.87 -14.54 9.39
C ARG A 36 17.89 -14.00 10.37
N ALA A 37 18.31 -12.73 10.22
CA ALA A 37 19.21 -12.09 11.17
C ALA A 37 18.60 -12.08 12.58
N TRP A 38 17.34 -11.66 12.72
CA TRP A 38 16.59 -11.66 13.97
C TRP A 38 16.50 -13.06 14.61
N LEU A 39 16.19 -14.11 13.84
CA LEU A 39 16.12 -15.51 14.32
C LEU A 39 17.47 -16.00 14.85
N ASN A 40 18.57 -15.53 14.28
CA ASN A 40 19.92 -15.92 14.70
C ASN A 40 20.52 -15.01 15.78
N GLY A 41 19.76 -14.03 16.30
CA GLY A 41 20.22 -13.12 17.35
C GLY A 41 21.16 -12.02 16.86
N ALA A 42 21.23 -11.81 15.55
CA ALA A 42 21.93 -10.68 14.94
C ALA A 42 21.00 -9.48 14.81
N ASP A 43 21.57 -8.28 14.63
CA ASP A 43 20.79 -7.07 14.43
C ASP A 43 20.16 -7.06 13.02
N PRO A 44 18.82 -7.07 12.90
CA PRO A 44 18.14 -7.10 11.60
C PRO A 44 18.24 -5.77 10.83
N TYR A 45 18.73 -4.70 11.46
CA TYR A 45 18.90 -3.37 10.86
C TYR A 45 20.37 -3.02 10.61
N GLU A 46 21.30 -3.93 10.94
CA GLU A 46 22.72 -3.74 10.65
C GLU A 46 23.08 -4.36 9.30
N PRO A 47 23.58 -3.57 8.33
CA PRO A 47 23.94 -4.06 6.97
C PRO A 47 24.89 -5.26 6.97
N ALA A 48 25.84 -5.32 7.91
CA ALA A 48 26.75 -6.47 8.02
C ALA A 48 25.99 -7.77 8.33
N SER A 49 24.98 -7.72 9.20
CA SER A 49 24.11 -8.84 9.51
C SER A 49 23.30 -9.28 8.27
N LEU A 50 22.77 -8.31 7.50
CA LEU A 50 22.03 -8.62 6.29
C LEU A 50 22.92 -9.32 5.23
N MET A 51 24.18 -8.90 5.11
CA MET A 51 25.14 -9.57 4.23
C MET A 51 25.41 -11.02 4.66
N GLN A 52 25.51 -11.28 5.95
CA GLN A 52 25.77 -12.62 6.49
C GLN A 52 24.61 -13.57 6.21
N PHE A 53 23.36 -13.10 6.33
CA PHE A 53 22.14 -13.91 6.19
C PHE A 53 21.51 -13.83 4.79
N TRP A 54 22.20 -13.18 3.83
CA TRP A 54 21.73 -13.14 2.45
C TRP A 54 21.71 -14.55 1.85
N PRO A 55 20.63 -14.91 1.13
CA PRO A 55 20.53 -16.24 0.53
C PRO A 55 21.70 -16.55 -0.41
N SER A 56 22.26 -17.76 -0.31
CA SER A 56 23.39 -18.18 -1.13
C SER A 56 22.99 -18.58 -2.56
N ASP A 57 21.70 -18.85 -2.78
CA ASP A 57 21.15 -19.28 -4.07
C ASP A 57 20.70 -18.13 -4.97
N ILE A 58 20.97 -16.88 -4.56
CA ILE A 58 20.74 -15.66 -5.37
C ILE A 58 21.93 -14.68 -5.32
N GLN A 59 22.02 -13.85 -6.35
CA GLN A 59 23.07 -12.84 -6.43
C GLN A 59 22.90 -11.77 -5.35
N ARG A 60 24.01 -11.43 -4.70
CA ARG A 60 24.03 -10.28 -3.78
C ARG A 60 23.95 -8.98 -4.58
N PRO A 61 23.13 -8.01 -4.17
CA PRO A 61 23.10 -6.69 -4.79
C PRO A 61 24.47 -5.99 -4.69
N ASP A 62 24.81 -5.17 -5.68
CA ASP A 62 26.11 -4.48 -5.73
C ASP A 62 26.33 -3.52 -4.54
N PHE A 63 25.24 -2.92 -4.02
CA PHE A 63 25.32 -2.08 -2.83
C PHE A 63 25.64 -2.85 -1.52
N LEU A 64 25.56 -4.19 -1.54
CA LEU A 64 26.02 -5.07 -0.46
C LEU A 64 27.43 -5.60 -0.71
N ARG A 65 28.05 -5.30 -1.84
CA ARG A 65 29.45 -5.64 -2.08
C ARG A 65 30.31 -4.63 -1.36
N SER A 66 31.18 -5.12 -0.49
CA SER A 66 32.18 -4.34 0.21
C SER A 66 33.28 -3.93 -0.76
N ASP A 67 33.10 -2.86 -1.48
CA ASP A 67 34.20 -2.24 -2.21
C ASP A 67 34.72 -1.07 -1.40
N SER A 68 35.90 -1.33 -0.87
CA SER A 68 36.96 -0.40 -0.53
C SER A 68 36.62 1.10 -0.43
N VAL A 69 36.83 1.69 0.71
CA VAL A 69 37.04 3.12 1.02
C VAL A 69 35.85 4.05 0.99
N SER A 70 35.01 4.07 -0.01
CA SER A 70 33.72 4.81 0.01
C SER A 70 32.53 3.91 0.33
N GLY A 71 32.70 2.61 0.19
CA GLY A 71 31.66 1.59 0.29
C GLY A 71 31.01 1.44 1.65
N THR A 72 31.72 1.69 2.74
CA THR A 72 31.19 1.46 4.09
C THR A 72 30.02 2.37 4.45
N LEU A 73 30.01 3.60 4.02
CA LEU A 73 28.89 4.53 4.27
C LEU A 73 27.73 4.32 3.31
N ILE A 74 28.00 3.98 2.05
CA ILE A 74 26.99 3.70 1.04
C ILE A 74 26.33 2.34 1.31
N VAL A 75 27.10 1.32 1.70
CA VAL A 75 26.60 0.00 2.10
C VAL A 75 25.75 0.10 3.37
N LYS A 76 26.15 0.90 4.35
CA LYS A 76 25.33 1.16 5.55
C LYS A 76 23.99 1.85 5.27
N ARG A 77 23.86 2.50 4.10
CA ARG A 77 22.68 3.26 3.72
C ARG A 77 21.87 2.63 2.57
N GLY A 78 22.35 1.51 1.99
CA GLY A 78 21.86 1.01 0.71
C GLY A 78 20.62 0.11 0.78
N ILE A 79 20.23 -0.42 1.95
CA ILE A 79 19.01 -1.22 2.10
C ILE A 79 18.06 -0.47 3.03
N PRO A 80 17.19 0.36 2.49
CA PRO A 80 16.16 1.01 3.30
C PRO A 80 15.04 0.00 3.57
N THR A 81 15.18 -0.80 4.60
CA THR A 81 14.16 -1.73 5.03
C THR A 81 13.72 -1.36 6.43
N ALA A 82 12.83 -0.39 6.51
CA ALA A 82 12.24 0.05 7.77
C ALA A 82 10.99 -0.77 8.13
N TYR A 83 11.06 -2.09 7.99
CA TYR A 83 9.98 -2.95 8.47
C TYR A 83 9.99 -3.00 10.01
N PRO A 84 8.80 -2.90 10.65
CA PRO A 84 8.72 -2.96 12.11
C PRO A 84 9.13 -4.34 12.64
N PRO A 85 9.65 -4.44 13.88
CA PRO A 85 10.07 -5.73 14.48
C PRO A 85 8.98 -6.81 14.45
N THR A 86 7.72 -6.43 14.54
CA THR A 86 6.56 -7.32 14.45
C THR A 86 6.51 -8.10 13.13
N SER A 87 7.05 -7.55 12.05
CA SER A 87 7.11 -8.23 10.75
C SER A 87 7.99 -9.49 10.78
N PHE A 88 9.03 -9.53 11.62
CA PHE A 88 9.94 -10.68 11.71
C PHE A 88 9.22 -11.92 12.25
N VAL A 89 8.37 -11.76 13.26
CA VAL A 89 7.55 -12.87 13.77
C VAL A 89 6.63 -13.41 12.68
N LEU A 90 5.98 -12.52 11.93
CA LEU A 90 5.02 -12.89 10.89
C LEU A 90 5.69 -13.50 9.66
N LEU A 91 6.93 -13.14 9.36
CA LEU A 91 7.70 -13.64 8.22
C LEU A 91 8.58 -14.84 8.55
N THR A 92 8.63 -15.28 9.83
CA THR A 92 9.38 -16.46 10.26
C THR A 92 9.13 -17.71 9.40
N PRO A 93 7.88 -18.05 8.99
CA PRO A 93 7.65 -19.24 8.16
C PRO A 93 8.43 -19.24 6.84
N PHE A 94 8.73 -18.06 6.29
CA PHE A 94 9.52 -17.94 5.05
C PHE A 94 11.02 -17.87 5.33
N ALA A 95 11.40 -17.29 6.45
CA ALA A 95 12.81 -17.10 6.83
C ALA A 95 13.50 -18.44 7.18
N VAL A 96 12.77 -19.41 7.73
CA VAL A 96 13.30 -20.73 8.09
C VAL A 96 13.49 -21.66 6.88
N ILE A 97 12.97 -21.30 5.72
CA ILE A 97 13.14 -22.09 4.48
C ILE A 97 14.57 -21.85 3.95
N PRO A 98 15.41 -22.89 3.80
CA PRO A 98 16.79 -22.72 3.38
C PRO A 98 16.92 -22.13 1.97
N SER A 99 16.16 -22.66 1.00
CA SER A 99 16.17 -22.17 -0.38
C SER A 99 15.32 -20.92 -0.52
N TRP A 100 15.94 -19.84 -0.97
CA TRP A 100 15.24 -18.59 -1.27
C TRP A 100 14.17 -18.77 -2.36
N ARG A 101 14.48 -19.55 -3.40
CA ARG A 101 13.54 -19.80 -4.51
C ARG A 101 12.25 -20.44 -4.02
N VAL A 102 12.35 -21.42 -3.10
CA VAL A 102 11.18 -22.05 -2.50
C VAL A 102 10.40 -21.06 -1.65
N ALA A 103 11.07 -20.28 -0.78
CA ALA A 103 10.42 -19.26 0.03
C ALA A 103 9.67 -18.23 -0.82
N ALA A 104 10.30 -17.75 -1.91
CA ALA A 104 9.71 -16.79 -2.82
C ALA A 104 8.51 -17.34 -3.59
N LEU A 105 8.56 -18.60 -4.05
CA LEU A 105 7.44 -19.26 -4.73
C LEU A 105 6.25 -19.48 -3.77
N LEU A 106 6.51 -19.87 -2.53
CA LEU A 106 5.47 -20.00 -1.51
C LEU A 106 4.86 -18.65 -1.17
N TRP A 107 5.68 -17.60 -1.09
CA TRP A 107 5.20 -16.22 -0.88
C TRP A 107 4.23 -15.79 -1.98
N ILE A 108 4.64 -15.92 -3.25
CA ILE A 108 3.78 -15.50 -4.36
C ILE A 108 2.51 -16.35 -4.46
N GLY A 109 2.61 -17.64 -4.14
CA GLY A 109 1.47 -18.55 -4.06
C GLY A 109 0.47 -18.11 -2.98
N LEU A 110 0.98 -17.76 -1.77
CA LEU A 110 0.16 -17.24 -0.69
C LEU A 110 -0.49 -15.89 -1.04
N CYS A 111 0.27 -14.97 -1.64
CA CYS A 111 -0.27 -13.69 -2.10
C CYS A 111 -1.38 -13.87 -3.14
N THR A 112 -1.20 -14.82 -4.07
CA THR A 112 -2.20 -15.16 -5.08
C THR A 112 -3.47 -15.75 -4.45
N ALA A 113 -3.31 -16.63 -3.45
CA ALA A 113 -4.43 -17.20 -2.72
C ALA A 113 -5.21 -16.12 -1.93
N MET A 114 -4.50 -15.20 -1.26
CA MET A 114 -5.13 -14.07 -0.56
C MET A 114 -5.85 -13.12 -1.53
N PHE A 115 -5.25 -12.84 -2.67
CA PHE A 115 -5.88 -12.03 -3.71
C PHE A 115 -7.16 -12.71 -4.26
N ALA A 116 -7.12 -14.01 -4.53
CA ALA A 116 -8.30 -14.76 -4.94
C ALA A 116 -9.38 -14.78 -3.85
N GLY A 117 -8.99 -14.97 -2.58
CA GLY A 117 -9.89 -14.90 -1.43
C GLY A 117 -10.56 -13.52 -1.30
N MET A 118 -9.82 -12.45 -1.52
CA MET A 118 -10.36 -11.08 -1.58
C MET A 118 -11.38 -10.93 -2.70
N LEU A 119 -11.08 -11.38 -3.92
CA LEU A 119 -12.03 -11.35 -5.05
C LEU A 119 -13.30 -12.11 -4.74
N PHE A 120 -13.19 -13.31 -4.16
CA PHE A 120 -14.34 -14.10 -3.74
C PHE A 120 -15.19 -13.36 -2.68
N ALA A 121 -14.55 -12.81 -1.67
CA ALA A 121 -15.24 -12.04 -0.63
C ALA A 121 -15.95 -10.80 -1.21
N MET A 122 -15.31 -10.08 -2.13
CA MET A 122 -15.94 -8.94 -2.83
C MET A 122 -17.22 -9.35 -3.55
N TRP A 123 -17.19 -10.47 -4.28
CA TRP A 123 -18.37 -10.98 -4.97
C TRP A 123 -19.50 -11.31 -3.97
N ARG A 124 -19.17 -11.95 -2.86
CA ARG A 124 -20.14 -12.36 -1.84
C ARG A 124 -20.75 -11.16 -1.11
N PHE A 125 -19.94 -10.27 -0.57
CA PHE A 125 -20.39 -9.14 0.25
C PHE A 125 -20.99 -8.00 -0.57
N GLY A 126 -20.53 -7.82 -1.80
CA GLY A 126 -21.09 -6.82 -2.74
C GLY A 126 -22.34 -7.29 -3.47
N ASP A 127 -22.84 -8.50 -3.21
CA ASP A 127 -23.98 -9.12 -3.91
C ASP A 127 -23.84 -9.04 -5.45
N PHE A 128 -22.61 -9.34 -5.92
CA PHE A 128 -22.34 -9.30 -7.38
C PHE A 128 -22.84 -10.55 -8.09
N ALA A 129 -23.22 -11.61 -7.37
CA ALA A 129 -23.86 -12.78 -7.94
C ALA A 129 -25.22 -12.42 -8.57
N SER A 130 -26.00 -11.54 -7.90
CA SER A 130 -27.30 -11.03 -8.41
C SER A 130 -27.12 -9.95 -9.51
N HIS A 131 -25.90 -9.39 -9.64
CA HIS A 131 -25.59 -8.31 -10.58
C HIS A 131 -24.29 -8.64 -11.35
N THR A 132 -24.30 -9.76 -12.06
CA THR A 132 -23.12 -10.38 -12.69
C THR A 132 -22.31 -9.44 -13.61
N ASN A 133 -22.98 -8.57 -14.38
CA ASN A 133 -22.29 -7.61 -15.25
C ASN A 133 -21.40 -6.63 -14.46
N HIS A 134 -21.86 -6.14 -13.31
CA HIS A 134 -21.07 -5.27 -12.44
C HIS A 134 -19.97 -6.05 -11.73
N GLY A 135 -20.22 -7.32 -11.38
CA GLY A 135 -19.20 -8.23 -10.83
C GLY A 135 -18.09 -8.51 -11.84
N TYR A 136 -18.43 -8.77 -13.10
CA TYR A 136 -17.46 -8.96 -14.16
C TYR A 136 -16.64 -7.68 -14.44
N LEU A 137 -17.31 -6.52 -14.47
CA LEU A 137 -16.62 -5.23 -14.59
C LEU A 137 -15.63 -5.02 -13.43
N LEU A 138 -16.07 -5.18 -12.19
CA LEU A 138 -15.23 -5.04 -11.02
C LEU A 138 -14.01 -5.99 -11.08
N THR A 139 -14.24 -7.27 -11.41
CA THR A 139 -13.16 -8.26 -11.51
C THR A 139 -12.14 -7.86 -12.59
N ALA A 140 -12.60 -7.44 -13.76
CA ALA A 140 -11.72 -6.98 -14.83
C ALA A 140 -10.91 -5.74 -14.41
N LEU A 141 -11.55 -4.77 -13.74
CA LEU A 141 -10.87 -3.57 -13.23
C LEU A 141 -9.82 -3.92 -12.16
N VAL A 142 -10.14 -4.81 -11.22
CA VAL A 142 -9.20 -5.22 -10.16
C VAL A 142 -8.01 -5.97 -10.75
N LEU A 143 -8.25 -6.89 -11.67
CA LEU A 143 -7.19 -7.62 -12.38
C LEU A 143 -6.34 -6.68 -13.24
N GLY A 144 -6.91 -5.63 -13.83
CA GLY A 144 -6.20 -4.63 -14.63
C GLY A 144 -5.45 -3.58 -13.80
N LEU A 145 -5.68 -3.47 -12.49
CA LEU A 145 -5.11 -2.42 -11.65
C LEU A 145 -3.59 -2.59 -11.50
N ALA A 146 -2.80 -1.70 -12.09
CA ALA A 146 -1.35 -1.81 -12.14
C ALA A 146 -0.63 -1.80 -10.77
N PRO A 147 -1.11 -1.18 -9.69
CA PRO A 147 -0.56 -1.37 -8.35
C PRO A 147 -0.44 -2.83 -7.93
N PHE A 148 -1.43 -3.69 -8.25
CA PHE A 148 -1.30 -5.13 -7.98
C PHE A 148 -0.22 -5.77 -8.84
N HIS A 149 -0.21 -5.51 -10.16
CA HIS A 149 0.81 -6.06 -11.06
C HIS A 149 2.22 -5.67 -10.61
N THR A 150 2.43 -4.39 -10.30
CA THR A 150 3.72 -3.86 -9.85
C THR A 150 4.11 -4.46 -8.51
N GLY A 151 3.18 -4.56 -7.58
CA GLY A 151 3.41 -5.17 -6.28
C GLY A 151 3.73 -6.66 -6.38
N PHE A 152 3.02 -7.43 -7.22
CA PHE A 152 3.32 -8.84 -7.50
C PHE A 152 4.71 -8.99 -8.15
N ALA A 153 5.01 -8.18 -9.17
CA ALA A 153 6.31 -8.21 -9.84
C ALA A 153 7.48 -7.86 -8.91
N ALA A 154 7.26 -6.94 -7.98
CA ALA A 154 8.24 -6.55 -6.97
C ALA A 154 8.31 -7.51 -5.77
N GLY A 155 7.36 -8.43 -5.59
CA GLY A 155 7.25 -9.24 -4.37
C GLY A 155 6.89 -8.42 -3.12
N SER A 156 6.27 -7.26 -3.29
CA SER A 156 5.99 -6.35 -2.18
C SER A 156 5.04 -6.94 -1.14
N ILE A 157 5.29 -6.66 0.13
CA ILE A 157 4.38 -7.04 1.23
C ILE A 157 2.98 -6.42 1.05
N ALA A 158 2.86 -5.31 0.33
CA ALA A 158 1.56 -4.67 0.06
C ALA A 158 0.54 -5.61 -0.61
N ILE A 159 1.00 -6.48 -1.53
CA ILE A 159 0.12 -7.42 -2.23
C ILE A 159 -0.47 -8.52 -1.35
N PHE A 160 0.11 -8.73 -0.17
CA PHE A 160 -0.43 -9.61 0.86
C PHE A 160 -1.31 -8.82 1.84
N VAL A 161 -0.82 -7.66 2.27
CA VAL A 161 -1.45 -6.83 3.29
C VAL A 161 -2.78 -6.23 2.81
N VAL A 162 -2.87 -5.76 1.55
CA VAL A 162 -4.11 -5.13 1.05
C VAL A 162 -5.26 -6.14 0.91
N PRO A 163 -5.08 -7.36 0.35
CA PRO A 163 -6.09 -8.39 0.41
C PRO A 163 -6.52 -8.75 1.84
N LEU A 164 -5.58 -8.86 2.80
CA LEU A 164 -5.93 -9.12 4.20
C LEU A 164 -6.74 -7.97 4.81
N CYS A 165 -6.37 -6.72 4.48
CA CYS A 165 -7.10 -5.52 4.91
C CYS A 165 -8.54 -5.53 4.39
N ALA A 166 -8.74 -5.91 3.12
CA ALA A 166 -10.07 -6.06 2.54
C ALA A 166 -10.87 -7.19 3.20
N LEU A 167 -10.26 -8.34 3.42
CA LEU A 167 -10.90 -9.46 4.14
C LEU A 167 -11.25 -9.08 5.57
N ALA A 168 -10.37 -8.37 6.28
CA ALA A 168 -10.65 -7.87 7.63
C ALA A 168 -11.88 -6.95 7.64
N PHE A 169 -11.98 -6.03 6.68
CA PHE A 169 -13.14 -5.16 6.53
C PHE A 169 -14.42 -5.95 6.24
N PHE A 170 -14.39 -6.89 5.30
CA PHE A 170 -15.57 -7.67 4.92
C PHE A 170 -16.09 -8.56 6.05
N TRP A 171 -15.21 -9.11 6.87
CA TRP A 171 -15.59 -10.02 7.95
C TRP A 171 -15.88 -9.33 9.28
N ALA A 172 -15.65 -8.02 9.39
CA ALA A 172 -15.81 -7.28 10.63
C ALA A 172 -17.20 -7.41 11.29
N GLN A 173 -18.26 -7.57 10.49
CA GLN A 173 -19.62 -7.70 11.00
C GLN A 173 -20.00 -9.15 11.40
N ASN A 174 -19.43 -10.16 10.73
CA ASN A 174 -19.84 -11.55 10.88
C ASN A 174 -18.83 -12.40 11.63
N GLN A 175 -17.54 -12.03 11.60
CA GLN A 175 -16.40 -12.79 12.10
C GLN A 175 -15.43 -11.83 12.81
N GLU A 176 -15.88 -11.14 13.86
CA GLU A 176 -15.10 -10.11 14.55
C GLU A 176 -13.70 -10.55 14.96
N VAL A 177 -13.55 -11.78 15.50
CA VAL A 177 -12.25 -12.30 15.95
C VAL A 177 -11.32 -12.52 14.77
N VAL A 178 -11.81 -13.08 13.67
CA VAL A 178 -11.01 -13.28 12.44
C VAL A 178 -10.59 -11.94 11.88
N SER A 179 -11.53 -10.99 11.76
CA SER A 179 -11.24 -9.62 11.33
C SER A 179 -10.18 -8.95 12.22
N ALA A 180 -10.26 -9.13 13.53
CA ALA A 180 -9.30 -8.59 14.48
C ALA A 180 -7.89 -9.17 14.29
N ILE A 181 -7.77 -10.48 14.11
CA ILE A 181 -6.49 -11.14 13.85
C ILE A 181 -5.88 -10.63 12.52
N LEU A 182 -6.70 -10.57 11.45
CA LEU A 182 -6.24 -10.04 10.16
C LEU A 182 -5.77 -8.59 10.29
N THR A 183 -6.52 -7.74 11.03
CA THR A 183 -6.15 -6.36 11.29
C THR A 183 -4.81 -6.26 12.03
N ALA A 184 -4.59 -7.11 13.03
CA ALA A 184 -3.32 -7.17 13.76
C ALA A 184 -2.14 -7.57 12.84
N VAL A 185 -2.35 -8.56 11.96
CA VAL A 185 -1.34 -8.98 10.96
C VAL A 185 -1.03 -7.84 9.99
N VAL A 186 -2.07 -7.14 9.49
CA VAL A 186 -1.91 -5.98 8.60
C VAL A 186 -1.08 -4.89 9.27
N ILE A 187 -1.39 -4.53 10.54
CA ILE A 187 -0.62 -3.53 11.29
C ILE A 187 0.80 -4.02 11.55
N GLY A 188 0.98 -5.28 11.93
CA GLY A 188 2.27 -5.88 12.22
C GLY A 188 3.23 -5.91 11.02
N LEU A 189 2.70 -6.01 9.80
CA LEU A 189 3.48 -5.99 8.56
C LEU A 189 3.64 -4.58 7.97
N LYS A 190 2.55 -3.80 7.96
CA LYS A 190 2.49 -2.49 7.29
C LYS A 190 1.56 -1.53 8.03
N PRO A 191 2.02 -0.92 9.14
CA PRO A 191 1.18 -0.12 10.02
C PRO A 191 0.46 1.03 9.31
N GLN A 192 1.08 1.65 8.31
CA GLN A 192 0.47 2.73 7.53
C GLN A 192 -0.81 2.31 6.76
N ILE A 193 -1.01 1.01 6.50
CA ILE A 193 -2.23 0.47 5.90
C ILE A 193 -3.23 0.02 6.98
N GLY A 194 -2.73 -0.61 8.06
CA GLY A 194 -3.60 -1.20 9.07
C GLY A 194 -4.16 -0.21 10.09
N ILE A 195 -3.39 0.84 10.45
CA ILE A 195 -3.84 1.85 11.43
C ILE A 195 -5.11 2.59 10.96
N PRO A 196 -5.24 3.04 9.70
CA PRO A 196 -6.51 3.62 9.23
C PRO A 196 -7.72 2.70 9.40
N LEU A 197 -7.55 1.39 9.14
CA LEU A 197 -8.62 0.42 9.32
C LEU A 197 -9.00 0.25 10.81
N LEU A 198 -8.00 0.13 11.68
CA LEU A 198 -8.22 0.04 13.14
C LEU A 198 -8.91 1.30 13.67
N PHE A 199 -8.50 2.48 13.19
CA PHE A 199 -9.12 3.76 13.52
C PHE A 199 -10.58 3.79 13.10
N TYR A 200 -10.90 3.32 11.88
CA TYR A 200 -12.27 3.19 11.40
C TYR A 200 -13.10 2.30 12.32
N PHE A 201 -12.61 1.13 12.72
CA PHE A 201 -13.29 0.24 13.66
C PHE A 201 -13.52 0.89 15.03
N GLY A 202 -12.57 1.73 15.48
CA GLY A 202 -12.70 2.52 16.71
C GLY A 202 -13.87 3.49 16.65
N LEU A 203 -13.96 4.25 15.57
CA LEU A 203 -15.08 5.17 15.35
C LEU A 203 -16.43 4.46 15.21
N ARG A 204 -16.43 3.21 14.71
CA ARG A 204 -17.59 2.34 14.65
C ARG A 204 -17.92 1.66 15.99
N LYS A 205 -17.14 1.93 17.05
CA LYS A 205 -17.30 1.35 18.39
C LYS A 205 -17.22 -0.18 18.42
N GLN A 206 -16.48 -0.77 17.51
CA GLN A 206 -16.24 -2.22 17.46
C GLN A 206 -15.16 -2.61 18.49
N TRP A 207 -15.40 -2.35 19.77
CA TRP A 207 -14.41 -2.45 20.83
C TRP A 207 -13.82 -3.83 20.98
N LYS A 208 -14.61 -4.90 20.82
CA LYS A 208 -14.10 -6.28 20.87
C LYS A 208 -13.05 -6.53 19.80
N LEU A 209 -13.32 -6.10 18.55
CA LEU A 209 -12.36 -6.20 17.44
C LEU A 209 -11.07 -5.45 17.76
N ILE A 210 -11.16 -4.22 18.29
CA ILE A 210 -10.00 -3.41 18.65
C ILE A 210 -9.16 -4.10 19.73
N TRP A 211 -9.78 -4.52 20.83
CA TRP A 211 -9.04 -5.14 21.93
C TRP A 211 -8.38 -6.45 21.52
N VAL A 212 -9.06 -7.27 20.73
CA VAL A 212 -8.46 -8.50 20.18
C VAL A 212 -7.30 -8.17 19.24
N SER A 213 -7.46 -7.19 18.33
CA SER A 213 -6.38 -6.77 17.44
C SER A 213 -5.16 -6.27 18.20
N LEU A 214 -5.37 -5.41 19.20
CA LEU A 214 -4.28 -4.87 20.02
C LEU A 214 -3.62 -5.95 20.86
N SER A 215 -4.38 -6.90 21.40
CA SER A 215 -3.83 -8.02 22.18
C SER A 215 -2.97 -8.94 21.30
N VAL A 216 -3.44 -9.30 20.10
CA VAL A 216 -2.66 -10.10 19.16
C VAL A 216 -1.39 -9.37 18.74
N LEU A 217 -1.50 -8.08 18.41
CA LEU A 217 -0.35 -7.25 18.04
C LEU A 217 0.65 -7.12 19.20
N ALA A 218 0.16 -6.96 20.45
CA ALA A 218 1.00 -6.89 21.63
C ALA A 218 1.77 -8.20 21.84
N VAL A 219 1.14 -9.36 21.69
CA VAL A 219 1.83 -10.67 21.77
C VAL A 219 2.92 -10.77 20.70
N ILE A 220 2.62 -10.42 19.46
CA ILE A 220 3.61 -10.40 18.37
C ILE A 220 4.77 -9.44 18.69
N ALA A 221 4.46 -8.24 19.18
CA ALA A 221 5.46 -7.24 19.54
C ALA A 221 6.35 -7.70 20.72
N VAL A 222 5.75 -8.31 21.76
CA VAL A 222 6.50 -8.86 22.89
C VAL A 222 7.48 -9.93 22.42
N VAL A 223 7.06 -10.88 21.58
CA VAL A 223 7.95 -11.91 21.02
C VAL A 223 9.09 -11.28 20.24
N ALA A 224 8.77 -10.32 19.34
CA ALA A 224 9.77 -9.64 18.52
C ALA A 224 10.81 -8.89 19.36
N ILE A 225 10.34 -8.06 20.31
CA ILE A 225 11.18 -7.18 21.11
C ILE A 225 11.99 -7.99 22.15
N THR A 226 11.40 -9.00 22.78
CA THR A 226 12.12 -9.87 23.71
C THR A 226 13.32 -10.54 23.05
N ARG A 227 13.15 -11.04 21.83
CA ARG A 227 14.25 -11.64 21.06
C ARG A 227 15.36 -10.62 20.77
N LEU A 228 15.00 -9.40 20.36
CA LEU A 228 15.96 -8.31 20.12
C LEU A 228 16.68 -7.87 21.43
N ALA A 229 15.96 -7.84 22.55
CA ALA A 229 16.54 -7.50 23.84
C ALA A 229 17.55 -8.56 24.32
N ILE A 230 17.25 -9.85 24.15
CA ILE A 230 18.16 -10.96 24.51
C ILE A 230 19.44 -10.93 23.67
N SER A 231 19.38 -10.50 22.41
CA SER A 231 20.56 -10.40 21.55
C SER A 231 21.48 -9.23 21.87
N HIS A 232 21.11 -8.33 22.77
CA HIS A 232 21.91 -7.17 23.20
C HIS A 232 22.42 -6.28 22.05
N THR A 233 21.72 -6.27 20.91
CA THR A 233 22.09 -5.45 19.75
C THR A 233 21.51 -4.02 19.86
N PRO A 234 22.15 -3.00 19.26
CA PRO A 234 21.63 -1.63 19.25
C PRO A 234 20.50 -1.43 18.23
N TRP A 235 19.61 -2.41 18.08
CA TRP A 235 18.60 -2.48 17.03
C TRP A 235 17.71 -1.24 16.96
N LEU A 236 17.38 -0.60 18.09
CA LEU A 236 16.49 0.57 18.11
C LEU A 236 17.14 1.79 17.44
N SER A 237 18.42 2.03 17.72
CA SER A 237 19.17 3.11 17.08
C SER A 237 19.38 2.83 15.59
N ASN A 238 19.63 1.58 15.21
CA ASN A 238 19.79 1.17 13.81
C ASN A 238 18.46 1.26 13.06
N TYR A 239 17.34 0.84 13.66
CA TYR A 239 16.00 1.04 13.10
C TYR A 239 15.66 2.52 12.89
N ALA A 240 15.97 3.39 13.86
CA ALA A 240 15.78 4.83 13.73
C ALA A 240 16.65 5.42 12.61
N MET A 241 17.91 4.93 12.49
CA MET A 241 18.81 5.32 11.42
C MET A 241 18.28 4.91 10.06
N ASP A 242 17.82 3.66 9.89
CA ASP A 242 17.26 3.15 8.64
C ASP A 242 16.03 3.96 8.18
N ASN A 243 15.15 4.33 9.12
CA ASN A 243 14.02 5.20 8.81
C ASN A 243 14.48 6.59 8.36
N THR A 244 15.50 7.15 9.00
CA THR A 244 16.09 8.46 8.62
C THR A 244 16.71 8.38 7.23
N VAL A 245 17.41 7.29 6.93
CA VAL A 245 18.01 7.04 5.61
C VAL A 245 16.93 6.85 4.54
N LEU A 246 15.89 6.05 4.83
CA LEU A 246 14.78 5.81 3.88
C LEU A 246 14.11 7.10 3.42
N LEU A 247 13.96 8.07 4.33
CA LEU A 247 13.33 9.36 4.05
C LEU A 247 14.35 10.46 3.73
N GLY A 248 15.65 10.12 3.72
CA GLY A 248 16.75 11.05 3.46
C GLY A 248 16.83 11.50 1.99
N GLN A 249 17.72 12.47 1.73
CA GLN A 249 17.94 12.99 0.38
C GLN A 249 18.55 11.91 -0.54
N GLY A 250 18.01 11.79 -1.76
CA GLY A 250 18.43 10.82 -2.76
C GLY A 250 17.98 9.37 -2.49
N SER A 251 17.27 9.12 -1.39
CA SER A 251 16.75 7.79 -1.05
C SER A 251 15.43 7.46 -1.74
N LEU A 252 14.97 6.22 -1.58
CA LEU A 252 13.71 5.75 -2.18
C LEU A 252 12.46 6.48 -1.66
N GLY A 253 12.51 7.07 -0.46
CA GLY A 253 11.43 7.85 0.13
C GLY A 253 11.57 9.36 -0.08
N ASP A 254 12.62 9.80 -0.74
CA ASP A 254 12.83 11.21 -1.04
C ASP A 254 11.90 11.67 -2.16
N PHE A 255 11.11 12.69 -1.90
CA PHE A 255 10.21 13.30 -2.87
C PHE A 255 10.85 14.46 -3.67
N THR A 256 12.15 14.74 -3.45
CA THR A 256 12.89 15.79 -4.17
C THR A 256 13.46 15.27 -5.50
N GLU A 257 14.06 16.18 -6.29
CA GLU A 257 14.71 15.82 -7.56
C GLU A 257 15.92 14.91 -7.41
N LEU A 258 16.46 14.77 -6.20
CA LEU A 258 17.59 13.88 -5.94
C LEU A 258 17.20 12.39 -6.01
N ASN A 259 15.91 12.08 -5.90
CA ASN A 259 15.39 10.73 -6.10
C ASN A 259 14.98 10.54 -7.58
N PRO A 260 15.70 9.72 -8.35
CA PRO A 260 15.37 9.44 -9.75
C PRO A 260 14.06 8.65 -9.93
N LEU A 261 13.43 8.18 -8.85
CA LEU A 261 12.17 7.42 -8.86
C LEU A 261 11.05 8.11 -8.08
N ARG A 262 11.17 9.44 -7.82
CA ARG A 262 10.22 10.18 -6.98
C ARG A 262 8.77 10.12 -7.44
N PHE A 263 8.51 10.04 -8.75
CA PHE A 263 7.16 9.93 -9.29
C PHE A 263 6.57 8.50 -9.20
N GLY A 264 7.30 7.55 -8.64
CA GLY A 264 6.77 6.28 -8.13
C GLY A 264 6.23 6.39 -6.69
N LEU A 265 6.35 7.56 -6.06
CA LEU A 265 5.70 7.90 -4.78
C LEU A 265 4.35 8.57 -5.07
N ILE A 266 3.33 8.21 -4.28
CA ILE A 266 1.95 8.69 -4.47
C ILE A 266 1.47 9.64 -3.36
N ASN A 267 2.41 10.18 -2.57
CA ASN A 267 2.09 11.12 -1.50
C ASN A 267 2.07 12.59 -1.97
N CYS A 268 1.33 13.44 -1.27
CA CYS A 268 1.17 14.85 -1.61
C CYS A 268 2.49 15.63 -1.63
N GLN A 269 3.51 15.19 -0.88
CA GLN A 269 4.80 15.88 -0.80
C GLN A 269 5.51 15.96 -2.15
N VAL A 270 5.35 14.94 -3.02
CA VAL A 270 5.88 14.99 -4.39
C VAL A 270 5.31 16.16 -5.17
N LEU A 271 3.97 16.29 -5.17
CA LEU A 271 3.27 17.37 -5.87
C LEU A 271 3.62 18.74 -5.29
N THR A 272 3.54 18.89 -3.97
CA THR A 272 3.80 20.17 -3.31
C THR A 272 5.27 20.58 -3.43
N TYR A 273 6.20 19.61 -3.51
CA TYR A 273 7.60 19.91 -3.78
C TYR A 273 7.81 20.44 -5.21
N VAL A 274 7.15 19.85 -6.20
CA VAL A 274 7.23 20.34 -7.59
C VAL A 274 6.70 21.78 -7.71
N ILE A 275 5.69 22.15 -6.89
CA ILE A 275 5.11 23.49 -6.88
C ILE A 275 6.01 24.50 -6.14
N PHE A 276 6.48 24.15 -4.94
CA PHE A 276 7.14 25.09 -4.04
C PHE A 276 8.67 25.03 -4.05
N GLY A 277 9.28 23.94 -4.52
CA GLY A 277 10.73 23.76 -4.61
C GLY A 277 11.48 23.66 -3.26
N LYS A 278 10.77 23.73 -2.13
CA LYS A 278 11.36 23.70 -0.78
C LYS A 278 10.79 22.56 0.04
N ARG A 279 11.67 21.67 0.56
CA ARG A 279 11.28 20.46 1.29
C ARG A 279 10.38 20.74 2.50
N CYS A 280 10.73 21.74 3.32
CA CYS A 280 9.95 22.10 4.50
C CYS A 280 8.53 22.57 4.12
N VAL A 281 8.42 23.45 3.12
CA VAL A 281 7.14 23.95 2.62
C VAL A 281 6.31 22.85 2.00
N ALA A 282 6.96 21.95 1.23
CA ALA A 282 6.29 20.82 0.61
C ALA A 282 5.70 19.85 1.66
N ASN A 283 6.44 19.57 2.72
CA ASN A 283 5.94 18.75 3.82
C ASN A 283 4.74 19.44 4.52
N LEU A 284 4.88 20.71 4.88
CA LEU A 284 3.81 21.45 5.55
C LEU A 284 2.55 21.49 4.69
N ALA A 285 2.68 21.83 3.40
CA ALA A 285 1.56 21.90 2.48
C ALA A 285 0.93 20.51 2.25
N GLY A 286 1.74 19.47 2.04
CA GLY A 286 1.26 18.09 1.85
C GLY A 286 0.49 17.58 3.06
N PHE A 287 1.03 17.75 4.26
CA PHE A 287 0.33 17.37 5.51
C PHE A 287 -0.93 18.21 5.76
N SER A 288 -0.91 19.52 5.43
CA SER A 288 -2.08 20.39 5.58
C SER A 288 -3.23 19.97 4.68
N VAL A 289 -2.94 19.63 3.42
CA VAL A 289 -3.96 19.13 2.47
C VAL A 289 -4.55 17.80 2.96
N ALA A 290 -3.71 16.83 3.32
CA ALA A 290 -4.18 15.56 3.82
C ALA A 290 -4.95 15.71 5.14
N GLY A 291 -4.49 16.57 6.06
CA GLY A 291 -5.16 16.87 7.31
C GLY A 291 -6.54 17.51 7.10
N PHE A 292 -6.65 18.46 6.18
CA PHE A 292 -7.93 19.08 5.84
C PHE A 292 -8.93 18.05 5.29
N LEU A 293 -8.49 17.19 4.36
CA LEU A 293 -9.34 16.13 3.83
C LEU A 293 -9.73 15.12 4.92
N GLY A 294 -8.81 14.78 5.83
CA GLY A 294 -9.08 13.91 6.98
C GLY A 294 -10.10 14.51 7.94
N LEU A 295 -10.01 15.80 8.24
CA LEU A 295 -10.99 16.50 9.08
C LEU A 295 -12.36 16.59 8.40
N ALA A 296 -12.41 16.86 7.09
CA ALA A 296 -13.64 16.82 6.32
C ALA A 296 -14.29 15.43 6.33
N TRP A 297 -13.48 14.37 6.16
CA TRP A 297 -13.95 12.99 6.29
C TRP A 297 -14.51 12.72 7.67
N LEU A 298 -13.81 13.10 8.74
CA LEU A 298 -14.23 12.89 10.12
C LEU A 298 -15.54 13.62 10.42
N TYR A 299 -15.66 14.88 9.96
CA TYR A 299 -16.89 15.64 10.06
C TYR A 299 -18.07 14.93 9.39
N LEU A 300 -17.90 14.46 8.16
CA LEU A 300 -18.94 13.72 7.43
C LEU A 300 -19.25 12.38 8.08
N PHE A 301 -18.23 11.68 8.60
CA PHE A 301 -18.41 10.43 9.33
C PHE A 301 -19.37 10.61 10.51
N PHE A 302 -19.18 11.64 11.35
CA PHE A 302 -20.05 11.89 12.50
C PHE A 302 -21.45 12.42 12.12
N ARG A 303 -21.59 12.98 10.92
CA ARG A 303 -22.89 13.38 10.38
C ARG A 303 -23.65 12.23 9.73
N THR A 304 -23.00 11.12 9.45
CA THR A 304 -23.66 9.94 8.86
C THR A 304 -24.52 9.27 9.94
N PRO A 305 -25.85 9.12 9.71
CA PRO A 305 -26.74 8.49 10.70
C PRO A 305 -26.23 7.08 11.03
N VAL A 306 -26.12 6.79 12.33
CA VAL A 306 -25.74 5.46 12.81
C VAL A 306 -26.94 4.54 12.63
N SER A 307 -26.91 3.71 11.59
CA SER A 307 -27.87 2.59 11.44
C SER A 307 -27.39 1.39 12.25
N ARG A 308 -28.33 0.66 12.88
CA ARG A 308 -28.03 -0.61 13.57
C ARG A 308 -27.51 -1.69 12.62
N SER A 309 -27.87 -1.64 11.34
CA SER A 309 -27.25 -2.43 10.27
C SER A 309 -26.83 -1.49 9.13
N PRO A 310 -25.59 -1.01 9.17
CA PRO A 310 -25.11 -0.11 8.14
C PRO A 310 -25.08 -0.81 6.78
N GLU A 311 -25.60 -0.13 5.79
CA GLU A 311 -25.59 -0.63 4.41
C GLU A 311 -24.13 -0.80 3.94
N PHE A 312 -23.79 -1.98 3.46
CA PHE A 312 -22.43 -2.33 3.00
C PHE A 312 -21.84 -1.30 2.04
N LYS A 313 -22.67 -0.74 1.14
CA LYS A 313 -22.28 0.30 0.20
C LYS A 313 -21.80 1.58 0.90
N MET A 314 -22.51 2.02 1.96
CA MET A 314 -22.13 3.22 2.72
C MET A 314 -20.86 3.00 3.55
N GLU A 315 -20.69 1.83 4.12
CA GLU A 315 -19.45 1.46 4.80
C GLU A 315 -18.27 1.45 3.84
N THR A 316 -18.46 0.85 2.66
CA THR A 316 -17.43 0.81 1.61
C THR A 316 -17.08 2.22 1.13
N LEU A 317 -18.06 3.13 0.96
CA LEU A 317 -17.79 4.53 0.63
C LEU A 317 -16.94 5.22 1.70
N THR A 318 -17.33 5.06 2.95
CA THR A 318 -16.65 5.68 4.08
C THR A 318 -15.19 5.22 4.21
N VAL A 319 -14.98 3.90 4.09
CA VAL A 319 -13.63 3.30 4.14
C VAL A 319 -12.82 3.65 2.89
N SER A 320 -13.46 3.73 1.72
CA SER A 320 -12.81 4.17 0.47
C SER A 320 -12.22 5.57 0.60
N ALA A 321 -13.01 6.52 1.13
CA ALA A 321 -12.53 7.87 1.35
C ALA A 321 -11.36 7.91 2.35
N LEU A 322 -11.46 7.15 3.45
CA LEU A 322 -10.38 7.07 4.43
C LEU A 322 -9.08 6.52 3.82
N PHE A 323 -9.14 5.41 3.06
CA PHE A 323 -7.94 4.84 2.46
C PHE A 323 -7.33 5.73 1.39
N VAL A 324 -8.13 6.37 0.54
CA VAL A 324 -7.60 7.34 -0.43
C VAL A 324 -6.90 8.50 0.27
N ILE A 325 -7.49 9.03 1.35
CA ILE A 325 -6.89 10.11 2.14
C ILE A 325 -5.61 9.61 2.84
N SER A 326 -5.58 8.38 3.35
CA SER A 326 -4.40 7.83 4.06
C SER A 326 -3.18 7.63 3.15
N LEU A 327 -3.36 7.51 1.84
CA LEU A 327 -2.26 7.45 0.88
C LEU A 327 -1.53 8.78 0.70
N LEU A 328 -2.14 9.91 1.08
CA LEU A 328 -1.63 11.24 0.77
C LEU A 328 -0.53 11.76 1.72
N PRO A 329 -0.58 11.53 3.07
CA PRO A 329 0.31 12.23 4.02
C PRO A 329 1.68 11.58 4.23
N VAL A 330 1.83 10.28 3.99
CA VAL A 330 3.04 9.52 4.34
C VAL A 330 3.63 8.82 3.13
N TYR A 331 4.86 8.31 3.31
CA TYR A 331 5.54 7.52 2.30
C TYR A 331 4.70 6.32 1.85
N HIS A 332 4.25 6.39 0.61
CA HIS A 332 3.61 5.29 -0.10
C HIS A 332 4.19 5.16 -1.50
N ARG A 333 4.46 3.93 -1.91
CA ARG A 333 4.86 3.61 -3.27
C ARG A 333 3.63 3.28 -4.12
N PHE A 334 3.79 3.32 -5.43
CA PHE A 334 2.72 3.07 -6.39
C PHE A 334 1.93 1.79 -6.10
N TYR A 335 2.57 0.70 -5.66
CA TYR A 335 1.88 -0.55 -5.33
C TYR A 335 0.96 -0.46 -4.08
N ASP A 336 1.15 0.53 -3.21
CA ASP A 336 0.23 0.77 -2.09
C ASP A 336 -1.12 1.31 -2.56
N ALA A 337 -1.17 1.91 -3.77
CA ALA A 337 -2.43 2.27 -4.41
C ALA A 337 -3.32 1.07 -4.77
N SER A 338 -2.89 -0.18 -4.51
CA SER A 338 -3.80 -1.33 -4.48
C SER A 338 -4.97 -1.16 -3.51
N LEU A 339 -4.87 -0.25 -2.51
CA LEU A 339 -6.00 0.20 -1.69
C LEU A 339 -7.15 0.84 -2.49
N LEU A 340 -6.92 1.24 -3.73
CA LEU A 340 -7.98 1.69 -4.65
C LEU A 340 -9.02 0.59 -4.97
N ILE A 341 -8.79 -0.65 -4.52
CA ILE A 341 -9.79 -1.71 -4.53
C ILE A 341 -11.08 -1.27 -3.81
N PHE A 342 -10.99 -0.54 -2.71
CA PHE A 342 -12.16 -0.08 -1.95
C PHE A 342 -13.00 0.92 -2.74
N PRO A 343 -12.46 2.03 -3.29
CA PRO A 343 -13.24 2.91 -4.14
C PRO A 343 -13.71 2.25 -5.45
N LEU A 344 -13.01 1.23 -5.98
CA LEU A 344 -13.50 0.44 -7.12
C LEU A 344 -14.77 -0.35 -6.75
N ILE A 345 -14.78 -1.03 -5.61
CA ILE A 345 -15.95 -1.76 -5.12
C ILE A 345 -17.12 -0.78 -4.95
N TRP A 346 -16.90 0.32 -4.24
CA TRP A 346 -17.94 1.32 -4.04
C TRP A 346 -18.45 1.90 -5.35
N ALA A 347 -17.58 2.25 -6.29
CA ALA A 347 -17.97 2.80 -7.58
C ALA A 347 -18.84 1.81 -8.36
N CYS A 348 -18.50 0.53 -8.40
CA CYS A 348 -19.32 -0.51 -9.05
C CYS A 348 -20.67 -0.69 -8.35
N LEU A 349 -20.76 -0.55 -7.03
CA LEU A 349 -22.01 -0.55 -6.29
C LEU A 349 -22.86 0.71 -6.61
N ALA A 350 -22.21 1.87 -6.71
CA ALA A 350 -22.87 3.14 -7.02
C ALA A 350 -23.46 3.17 -8.44
N LEU A 351 -22.87 2.44 -9.40
CA LEU A 351 -23.42 2.32 -10.75
C LEU A 351 -24.83 1.71 -10.78
N ARG A 352 -25.20 0.93 -9.77
CA ARG A 352 -26.54 0.29 -9.67
C ARG A 352 -27.63 1.27 -9.27
N ASN A 353 -27.28 2.39 -8.61
CA ASN A 353 -28.22 3.33 -8.01
C ASN A 353 -28.15 4.69 -8.73
N PHE A 354 -29.26 5.13 -9.30
CA PHE A 354 -29.32 6.34 -10.13
C PHE A 354 -28.75 7.60 -9.44
N PRO A 355 -29.06 7.93 -8.16
CA PRO A 355 -28.55 9.16 -7.54
C PRO A 355 -27.02 9.20 -7.42
N GLU A 356 -26.37 8.04 -7.16
CA GLU A 356 -24.96 7.93 -6.91
C GLU A 356 -24.12 7.61 -8.16
N ARG A 357 -24.79 7.19 -9.25
CA ARG A 357 -24.15 6.72 -10.49
C ARG A 357 -23.14 7.71 -11.05
N ARG A 358 -23.44 9.03 -10.98
CA ARG A 358 -22.54 10.08 -11.44
C ARG A 358 -21.22 10.07 -10.67
N HIS A 359 -21.28 9.98 -9.34
CA HIS A 359 -20.08 9.91 -8.49
C HIS A 359 -19.28 8.63 -8.75
N GLY A 360 -19.98 7.50 -8.95
CA GLY A 360 -19.33 6.23 -9.30
C GLY A 360 -18.57 6.30 -10.62
N ILE A 361 -19.17 6.88 -11.68
CA ILE A 361 -18.51 7.07 -12.97
C ILE A 361 -17.28 7.98 -12.83
N ILE A 362 -17.39 9.11 -12.14
CA ILE A 362 -16.27 10.03 -11.94
C ILE A 362 -15.15 9.33 -11.16
N ALA A 363 -15.48 8.55 -10.14
CA ALA A 363 -14.49 7.79 -9.39
C ALA A 363 -13.73 6.78 -10.28
N LEU A 364 -14.44 6.05 -11.16
CA LEU A 364 -13.80 5.13 -12.11
C LEU A 364 -12.86 5.87 -13.07
N VAL A 365 -13.26 7.04 -13.58
CA VAL A 365 -12.41 7.88 -14.45
C VAL A 365 -11.16 8.34 -13.71
N LEU A 366 -11.29 8.71 -12.43
CA LEU A 366 -10.15 9.16 -11.62
C LEU A 366 -9.23 7.99 -11.20
N ILE A 367 -9.73 6.77 -11.18
CA ILE A 367 -8.91 5.57 -10.94
C ILE A 367 -8.18 5.12 -12.23
N ALA A 368 -8.66 5.52 -13.41
CA ALA A 368 -8.08 5.09 -14.69
C ALA A 368 -6.56 5.32 -14.83
N PRO A 369 -5.94 6.41 -14.33
CA PRO A 369 -4.49 6.57 -14.35
C PRO A 369 -3.71 5.44 -13.68
N PHE A 370 -4.33 4.69 -12.75
CA PHE A 370 -3.69 3.60 -12.02
C PHE A 370 -3.71 2.25 -12.75
N PHE A 371 -4.19 2.18 -13.99
CA PHE A 371 -4.02 0.98 -14.83
C PHE A 371 -2.63 0.89 -15.49
N ILE A 372 -1.85 1.95 -15.41
CA ILE A 372 -0.47 2.02 -15.87
C ILE A 372 0.36 2.74 -14.78
N PRO A 373 1.60 2.32 -14.47
CA PRO A 373 2.49 3.06 -13.57
C PRO A 373 3.03 4.32 -14.27
N GLY A 374 2.11 5.26 -14.55
CA GLY A 374 2.30 6.36 -15.47
C GLY A 374 3.41 7.31 -15.04
N GLY A 375 3.46 7.70 -13.76
CA GLY A 375 4.47 8.59 -13.22
C GLY A 375 5.89 8.05 -13.43
N THR A 376 6.12 6.78 -13.11
CA THR A 376 7.43 6.12 -13.33
C THR A 376 7.79 5.99 -14.80
N VAL A 377 6.81 5.61 -15.65
CA VAL A 377 7.03 5.48 -17.11
C VAL A 377 7.39 6.83 -17.73
N LEU A 378 6.64 7.88 -17.43
CA LEU A 378 6.89 9.23 -17.92
C LEU A 378 8.26 9.77 -17.44
N GLN A 379 8.64 9.46 -16.20
CA GLN A 379 9.94 9.83 -15.67
C GLN A 379 11.08 9.15 -16.45
N GLN A 380 10.97 7.85 -16.74
CA GLN A 380 11.95 7.12 -17.54
C GLN A 380 12.02 7.64 -18.99
N LEU A 381 10.88 7.93 -19.61
CA LEU A 381 10.82 8.50 -20.96
C LEU A 381 11.50 9.88 -21.01
N THR A 382 11.30 10.70 -19.98
CA THR A 382 11.94 12.02 -19.87
C THR A 382 13.47 11.87 -19.64
N ALA A 383 13.89 10.99 -18.75
CA ALA A 383 15.30 10.73 -18.46
C ALA A 383 16.04 10.18 -19.68
N ASN A 384 15.41 9.32 -20.48
CA ASN A 384 15.96 8.74 -21.70
C ASN A 384 15.81 9.65 -22.93
N GLN A 385 15.45 10.93 -22.73
CA GLN A 385 15.29 11.93 -23.79
C GLN A 385 14.30 11.53 -24.91
N ARG A 386 13.38 10.60 -24.61
CA ARG A 386 12.27 10.26 -25.52
C ARG A 386 11.20 11.36 -25.56
N ILE A 387 11.16 12.20 -24.55
CA ILE A 387 10.34 13.41 -24.46
C ILE A 387 11.28 14.59 -24.72
N PRO A 388 10.93 15.49 -25.66
CA PRO A 388 11.75 16.68 -25.94
C PRO A 388 12.05 17.48 -24.66
N VAL A 389 13.28 17.95 -24.52
CA VAL A 389 13.74 18.67 -23.32
C VAL A 389 12.85 19.89 -23.04
N SER A 390 12.41 20.61 -24.09
CA SER A 390 11.50 21.76 -23.97
C SER A 390 10.16 21.41 -23.33
N ILE A 391 9.62 20.22 -23.61
CA ILE A 391 8.40 19.70 -22.98
C ILE A 391 8.70 19.26 -21.54
N GLY A 392 9.73 18.44 -21.35
CA GLY A 392 10.09 17.90 -20.03
C GLY A 392 10.42 18.97 -18.99
N GLN A 393 10.91 20.12 -19.41
CA GLN A 393 11.19 21.28 -18.54
C GLN A 393 10.03 22.24 -18.38
N SER A 394 8.96 22.11 -19.17
CA SER A 394 7.82 23.01 -19.07
C SER A 394 7.10 22.88 -17.73
N TRP A 395 6.56 24.00 -17.23
CA TRP A 395 5.85 24.05 -15.95
C TRP A 395 4.66 23.06 -15.92
N TRP A 396 3.82 23.09 -16.96
CA TRP A 396 2.62 22.24 -17.01
C TRP A 396 2.97 20.75 -17.04
N TRP A 397 4.08 20.35 -17.71
CA TRP A 397 4.56 18.98 -17.71
C TRP A 397 4.92 18.51 -16.31
N ARG A 398 5.73 19.32 -15.62
CA ARG A 398 6.24 18.99 -14.27
C ARG A 398 5.17 19.00 -13.20
N VAL A 399 4.19 19.93 -13.28
CA VAL A 399 3.18 20.13 -12.21
C VAL A 399 1.90 19.36 -12.48
N ILE A 400 1.48 19.17 -13.73
CA ILE A 400 0.21 18.53 -14.07
C ILE A 400 0.43 17.10 -14.52
N ILE A 401 1.30 16.87 -15.52
CA ILE A 401 1.42 15.57 -16.16
C ILE A 401 2.23 14.58 -15.31
N MET A 402 3.38 14.99 -14.81
CA MET A 402 4.24 14.07 -14.04
C MET A 402 3.57 13.53 -12.76
N PRO A 403 2.94 14.35 -11.91
CA PRO A 403 2.27 13.89 -10.70
C PRO A 403 0.77 13.58 -10.91
N HIS A 404 0.35 13.19 -12.13
CA HIS A 404 -1.08 12.97 -12.48
C HIS A 404 -1.78 11.96 -11.56
N GLU A 405 -1.07 10.95 -11.05
CA GLU A 405 -1.60 9.97 -10.11
C GLU A 405 -1.97 10.62 -8.77
N ILE A 406 -1.17 11.59 -8.31
CA ILE A 406 -1.43 12.32 -7.05
C ILE A 406 -2.62 13.25 -7.24
N TRP A 407 -2.73 13.96 -8.38
CA TRP A 407 -3.91 14.74 -8.73
C TRP A 407 -5.17 13.88 -8.75
N ALA A 408 -5.07 12.69 -9.35
CA ALA A 408 -6.18 11.73 -9.40
C ALA A 408 -6.63 11.31 -7.99
N LEU A 409 -5.70 11.03 -7.06
CA LEU A 409 -6.03 10.71 -5.67
C LEU A 409 -6.70 11.87 -4.94
N LEU A 410 -6.19 13.10 -5.11
CA LEU A 410 -6.78 14.30 -4.49
C LEU A 410 -8.21 14.53 -4.98
N LEU A 411 -8.44 14.47 -6.28
CA LEU A 411 -9.76 14.62 -6.87
C LEU A 411 -10.69 13.47 -6.47
N LEU A 412 -10.17 12.24 -6.41
CA LEU A 412 -10.93 11.07 -5.95
C LEU A 412 -11.37 11.24 -4.48
N ALA A 413 -10.49 11.73 -3.60
CA ALA A 413 -10.86 12.02 -2.22
C ALA A 413 -12.02 13.03 -2.15
N VAL A 414 -11.97 14.11 -2.94
CA VAL A 414 -13.04 15.11 -3.01
C VAL A 414 -14.35 14.50 -3.51
N VAL A 415 -14.30 13.66 -4.56
CA VAL A 415 -15.50 12.98 -5.11
C VAL A 415 -16.13 12.05 -4.07
N LEU A 416 -15.31 11.26 -3.35
CA LEU A 416 -15.80 10.36 -2.30
C LEU A 416 -16.44 11.14 -1.13
N LEU A 417 -15.81 12.24 -0.69
CA LEU A 417 -16.38 13.12 0.33
C LEU A 417 -17.69 13.78 -0.13
N SER A 418 -17.75 14.21 -1.40
CA SER A 418 -18.99 14.74 -1.99
C SER A 418 -20.11 13.69 -2.03
N ALA A 419 -19.79 12.44 -2.37
CA ALA A 419 -20.73 11.34 -2.33
C ALA A 419 -21.23 11.05 -0.91
N MET A 420 -20.33 11.07 0.10
CA MET A 420 -20.74 10.96 1.51
C MET A 420 -21.72 12.08 1.90
N HIS A 421 -21.41 13.33 1.55
CA HIS A 421 -22.27 14.48 1.84
C HIS A 421 -23.65 14.37 1.18
N ALA A 422 -23.70 13.96 -0.10
CA ALA A 422 -24.95 13.77 -0.83
C ALA A 422 -25.86 12.70 -0.17
N ASN A 423 -25.27 11.59 0.27
CA ASN A 423 -26.00 10.53 0.97
C ASN A 423 -26.58 10.99 2.32
N ILE A 424 -25.85 11.85 3.06
CA ILE A 424 -26.37 12.43 4.31
C ILE A 424 -27.60 13.29 4.03
N LYS A 425 -27.56 14.16 3.02
CA LYS A 425 -28.68 15.03 2.64
C LYS A 425 -29.93 14.22 2.25
N MET A 426 -29.78 13.17 1.44
CA MET A 426 -30.90 12.32 1.03
C MET A 426 -31.60 11.66 2.22
N LYS A 427 -30.83 11.19 3.22
CA LYS A 427 -31.40 10.56 4.43
C LYS A 427 -32.04 11.53 5.41
N LEU A 428 -31.72 12.83 5.34
CA LEU A 428 -32.36 13.87 6.16
C LEU A 428 -33.63 14.40 5.51
N SER A 429 -33.83 14.19 4.22
CA SER A 429 -35.01 14.62 3.46
C SER A 429 -36.07 13.52 3.28
N SER A 430 -35.77 12.28 3.58
CA SER A 430 -36.68 11.12 3.64
C SER A 430 -37.22 10.91 5.05
#